data_3fc6a824e646b6fecb4a58d12fa4149f
#
_entry.id   3fc6a824e646b6fecb4a58d12fa4149f
#
_cell.length_a   1.000
_cell.length_b   1.000
_cell.length_c   1.000
_cell.angle_alpha   90.00
_cell.angle_beta   90.00
_cell.angle_gamma   90.00
#
_symmetry.space_group_name_H-M   'P 1'
#
loop_
_entity.id
_entity.type
_entity.pdbx_description
1 polymer ?
#
loop_
_entity_poly.entity_id
_entity_poly.type
_entity_poly.pdbx_seq_one_letter_code
_entity_poly.pdbx_strand_id
1 'polypeptide(L)'
;MTINLSMAIVCMNKRSKQLNRTDEINSTNSSSGYFGLNSTCSDDLTTEKEMYLDKPAQGMLLGALYYGVVAVQLLVGWLCDKFGKYKLQMALGSSVLAIASFASPVILENAGVPYYFALRIVKGVTMSFALHSTLPLLTRWTTTQEQGLLMGIASAGIGLANSVTHPISGLLCQHGGWKAIFYFGGACGMVASFLIVCLVYDGPAKHPRVDAEXXXXXXXXXXXXXXSKKRRVIPWAKMLRSAPVWSVVVTNFFFFAVVKGIVLNLPIFVRDVLDFTVTENGIFSAMPLIAALLLHLLIGPFFDYIRNHNKYTPTTVRKIFHVVGTLMPGALMFVSSQLSSEYKYFIISLITISYSLTEFAVMGGFGYAMIDLAPDYIGILQGINKTISLAPGFITPLIVSALTPHGSSEEWKHVFILFGALYVLSCLVFVTCGSAQQQSWGKAIKKDTVSVLISGSSKPRNNFA
;
A
#
# COMPACT_ATOMS: atom_id res chain seq x y z
N MET A 1 2.40 10.46 -1.73
CA MET A 1 3.53 10.82 -0.84
C MET A 1 4.47 9.65 -0.51
N THR A 2 3.97 8.43 -0.40
CA THR A 2 4.80 7.22 -0.18
C THR A 2 5.74 6.92 -1.35
N ILE A 3 5.22 7.01 -2.56
CA ILE A 3 5.88 6.61 -3.80
C ILE A 3 6.86 7.66 -4.31
N ASN A 4 6.67 8.93 -3.94
CA ASN A 4 7.49 10.07 -4.40
C ASN A 4 8.99 9.85 -4.17
N LEU A 5 9.37 9.17 -3.07
CA LEU A 5 10.78 8.99 -2.73
C LEU A 5 11.51 8.11 -3.75
N SER A 6 10.88 7.06 -4.28
CA SER A 6 11.55 6.18 -5.26
C SER A 6 11.94 6.97 -6.53
N MET A 7 11.04 7.82 -7.02
CA MET A 7 11.34 8.71 -8.15
C MET A 7 12.34 9.82 -7.77
N ALA A 8 12.27 10.34 -6.54
CA ALA A 8 13.24 11.34 -6.06
C ALA A 8 14.66 10.74 -5.99
N ILE A 9 14.80 9.48 -5.54
CA ILE A 9 16.08 8.75 -5.54
C ILE A 9 16.62 8.59 -6.97
N VAL A 10 15.76 8.25 -7.91
CA VAL A 10 16.14 8.16 -9.34
C VAL A 10 16.67 9.51 -9.83
N CYS A 11 15.97 10.59 -9.46
CA CYS A 11 16.32 11.96 -9.85
C CYS A 11 17.67 12.42 -9.26
N MET A 12 17.89 12.15 -7.96
CA MET A 12 19.15 12.50 -7.26
C MET A 12 20.35 11.78 -7.87
N ASN A 13 20.24 10.47 -8.07
CA ASN A 13 21.37 9.64 -8.49
C ASN A 13 21.70 9.75 -9.99
N LYS A 14 20.81 10.28 -10.82
CA LYS A 14 21.07 10.48 -12.26
C LYS A 14 22.06 11.62 -12.50
N ARG A 15 21.88 12.72 -11.80
CA ARG A 15 22.71 13.91 -11.93
C ARG A 15 24.18 13.60 -11.59
N SER A 16 24.40 12.77 -10.57
CA SER A 16 25.74 12.29 -10.17
C SER A 16 26.43 11.47 -11.27
N LYS A 17 25.71 10.57 -11.96
CA LYS A 17 26.27 9.78 -13.08
C LYS A 17 26.70 10.64 -14.28
N GLN A 18 25.97 11.71 -14.58
CA GLN A 18 26.29 12.62 -15.69
C GLN A 18 27.56 13.44 -15.39
N LEU A 19 27.74 13.89 -14.15
CA LEU A 19 28.92 14.65 -13.76
C LEU A 19 30.18 13.79 -13.75
N ASN A 20 30.14 12.59 -13.17
CA ASN A 20 31.27 11.67 -13.19
C ASN A 20 31.71 11.33 -14.61
N ARG A 21 30.75 11.19 -15.55
CA ARG A 21 31.04 10.95 -16.97
C ARG A 21 31.66 12.14 -17.64
N THR A 22 31.27 13.37 -17.26
CA THR A 22 31.88 14.62 -17.79
C THR A 22 33.30 14.79 -17.26
N ASP A 23 33.53 14.45 -15.99
CA ASP A 23 34.86 14.50 -15.36
C ASP A 23 35.81 13.44 -15.97
N GLU A 24 35.32 12.24 -16.27
CA GLU A 24 36.09 11.19 -16.98
C GLU A 24 36.47 11.63 -18.40
N ILE A 25 35.52 12.24 -19.14
CA ILE A 25 35.76 12.75 -20.50
C ILE A 25 36.80 13.92 -20.46
N ASN A 26 36.68 14.79 -19.45
CA ASN A 26 37.61 15.90 -19.29
C ASN A 26 39.01 15.42 -18.88
N SER A 27 39.11 14.38 -18.06
CA SER A 27 40.40 13.78 -17.63
C SER A 27 41.08 13.02 -18.78
N THR A 28 40.31 12.37 -19.67
CA THR A 28 40.88 11.69 -20.85
C THR A 28 41.30 12.67 -21.93
N ASN A 29 40.65 13.86 -22.04
CA ASN A 29 41.01 14.88 -23.01
C ASN A 29 42.19 15.76 -22.54
N SER A 30 42.55 15.75 -21.26
CA SER A 30 43.71 16.51 -20.74
C SER A 30 45.07 15.85 -20.98
N SER A 31 45.12 14.66 -21.61
CA SER A 31 46.37 13.97 -21.93
C SER A 31 46.87 14.22 -23.34
N SER A 32 46.24 15.06 -24.15
CA SER A 32 46.78 15.46 -25.48
C SER A 32 46.78 17.01 -25.66
N GLY A 33 47.88 17.55 -25.35
CA GLY A 33 48.59 18.71 -25.92
C GLY A 33 47.88 20.05 -26.14
N TYR A 34 48.41 21.06 -25.44
CA TYR A 34 48.57 22.46 -25.81
C TYR A 34 47.54 23.15 -26.73
N PHE A 35 46.83 24.08 -26.20
CA PHE A 35 46.76 25.52 -26.58
C PHE A 35 45.57 26.18 -25.88
N GLY A 36 45.87 27.32 -25.29
CA GLY A 36 44.90 28.04 -24.51
C GLY A 36 43.87 28.81 -25.31
N LEU A 37 42.73 29.00 -24.71
CA LEU A 37 41.83 30.12 -24.94
C LEU A 37 40.95 30.29 -23.70
N ASN A 38 41.14 31.43 -23.06
CA ASN A 38 40.30 31.88 -21.94
C ASN A 38 38.84 32.00 -22.42
N SER A 39 38.01 31.15 -21.95
CA SER A 39 36.57 31.40 -21.95
C SER A 39 36.13 31.53 -20.50
N THR A 40 35.86 32.73 -20.11
CA THR A 40 35.13 33.07 -18.91
C THR A 40 33.75 32.42 -18.98
N CYS A 41 33.60 31.27 -18.37
CA CYS A 41 32.28 30.70 -18.08
C CYS A 41 31.68 31.51 -16.92
N SER A 42 30.56 32.12 -17.19
CA SER A 42 29.76 32.80 -16.20
C SER A 42 29.32 31.82 -15.09
N ASP A 43 29.76 32.12 -13.86
CA ASP A 43 29.33 31.49 -12.63
C ASP A 43 27.86 31.87 -12.35
N ASP A 44 26.93 31.23 -13.03
CA ASP A 44 25.51 31.35 -12.67
C ASP A 44 24.82 30.01 -12.72
N LEU A 45 25.48 28.99 -12.15
CA LEU A 45 24.85 27.73 -11.85
C LEU A 45 24.71 27.67 -10.32
N THR A 46 23.49 27.90 -9.85
CA THR A 46 23.09 27.65 -8.48
C THR A 46 23.69 26.32 -8.01
N THR A 47 24.60 26.42 -7.04
CA THR A 47 25.21 25.27 -6.37
C THR A 47 24.16 24.48 -5.60
N GLU A 48 23.33 23.73 -6.29
CA GLU A 48 22.53 22.67 -5.65
C GLU A 48 23.52 21.63 -5.14
N LYS A 49 23.62 21.50 -3.84
CA LYS A 49 24.43 20.49 -3.16
C LYS A 49 24.03 19.11 -3.68
N GLU A 50 24.90 18.49 -4.42
CA GLU A 50 24.68 17.17 -4.99
C GLU A 50 24.47 16.14 -3.90
N MET A 51 23.37 15.41 -4.00
CA MET A 51 23.05 14.37 -3.03
C MET A 51 23.07 13.02 -3.72
N TYR A 52 24.00 12.18 -3.31
CA TYR A 52 24.07 10.78 -3.72
C TYR A 52 23.64 9.90 -2.55
N LEU A 53 22.70 9.01 -2.79
CA LEU A 53 22.25 8.02 -1.81
C LEU A 53 22.77 6.65 -2.22
N ASP A 54 23.58 6.06 -1.37
CA ASP A 54 24.07 4.69 -1.56
C ASP A 54 22.93 3.66 -1.41
N LYS A 55 23.13 2.45 -1.89
CA LYS A 55 22.09 1.41 -1.92
C LYS A 55 21.51 1.09 -0.53
N PRO A 56 22.32 0.91 0.53
CA PRO A 56 21.75 0.70 1.87
C PRO A 56 20.86 1.85 2.33
N ALA A 57 21.25 3.11 2.11
CA ALA A 57 20.42 4.27 2.46
C ALA A 57 19.12 4.30 1.66
N GLN A 58 19.15 3.93 0.37
CA GLN A 58 17.95 3.82 -0.47
C GLN A 58 16.94 2.84 0.13
N GLY A 59 17.38 1.61 0.44
CA GLY A 59 16.53 0.57 1.05
C GLY A 59 15.96 1.00 2.38
N MET A 60 16.83 1.56 3.25
CA MET A 60 16.47 2.04 4.58
C MET A 60 15.40 3.17 4.50
N LEU A 61 15.62 4.15 3.64
CA LEU A 61 14.71 5.30 3.49
C LEU A 61 13.37 4.87 2.86
N LEU A 62 13.38 3.99 1.86
CA LEU A 62 12.13 3.48 1.25
C LEU A 62 11.26 2.78 2.30
N GLY A 63 11.88 1.99 3.17
CA GLY A 63 11.19 1.28 4.25
C GLY A 63 10.78 2.14 5.43
N ALA A 64 11.45 3.29 5.65
CA ALA A 64 11.35 4.10 6.87
C ALA A 64 9.90 4.48 7.24
N LEU A 65 9.09 4.81 6.24
CA LEU A 65 7.69 5.19 6.45
C LEU A 65 6.89 4.03 7.06
N TYR A 66 7.16 2.80 6.61
CA TYR A 66 6.43 1.61 7.08
C TYR A 66 6.79 1.22 8.51
N TYR A 67 8.00 1.56 9.00
CA TYR A 67 8.32 1.42 10.44
C TYR A 67 7.33 2.24 11.28
N GLY A 68 7.10 3.50 10.89
CA GLY A 68 6.14 4.37 11.58
C GLY A 68 4.71 3.83 11.54
N VAL A 69 4.29 3.36 10.35
CA VAL A 69 2.93 2.80 10.17
C VAL A 69 2.73 1.57 11.06
N VAL A 70 3.62 0.57 10.97
CA VAL A 70 3.47 -0.72 11.67
C VAL A 70 3.55 -0.53 13.19
N ALA A 71 4.49 0.32 13.66
CA ALA A 71 4.70 0.55 15.10
C ALA A 71 3.44 1.09 15.81
N VAL A 72 2.64 1.91 15.12
CA VAL A 72 1.48 2.55 15.75
C VAL A 72 0.13 2.01 15.26
N GLN A 73 0.13 1.06 14.35
CA GLN A 73 -1.08 0.57 13.64
C GLN A 73 -2.23 0.24 14.61
N LEU A 74 -1.97 -0.59 15.61
CA LEU A 74 -2.97 -1.03 16.59
C LEU A 74 -3.37 0.10 17.54
N LEU A 75 -2.39 0.90 17.99
CA LEU A 75 -2.62 2.03 18.89
C LEU A 75 -3.48 3.10 18.23
N VAL A 76 -3.18 3.45 16.98
CA VAL A 76 -3.93 4.45 16.22
C VAL A 76 -5.36 3.98 15.97
N GLY A 77 -5.55 2.71 15.62
CA GLY A 77 -6.90 2.14 15.47
C GLY A 77 -7.73 2.31 16.73
N TRP A 78 -7.15 1.96 17.89
CA TRP A 78 -7.80 2.10 19.19
C TRP A 78 -8.08 3.58 19.54
N LEU A 79 -7.11 4.48 19.31
CA LEU A 79 -7.29 5.92 19.55
C LEU A 79 -8.39 6.51 18.66
N CYS A 80 -8.41 6.14 17.38
CA CYS A 80 -9.43 6.60 16.43
C CYS A 80 -10.83 6.21 16.92
N ASP A 81 -11.01 4.97 17.33
CA ASP A 81 -12.30 4.48 17.83
C ASP A 81 -12.69 5.14 19.17
N LYS A 82 -11.72 5.33 20.07
CA LYS A 82 -11.93 5.93 21.39
C LYS A 82 -12.40 7.40 21.29
N PHE A 83 -11.74 8.20 20.46
CA PHE A 83 -12.06 9.63 20.33
C PHE A 83 -13.20 9.89 19.35
N GLY A 84 -13.36 9.07 18.31
CA GLY A 84 -14.44 9.16 17.35
C GLY A 84 -14.50 10.46 16.52
N LYS A 85 -13.45 11.30 16.59
CA LYS A 85 -13.32 12.55 15.84
C LYS A 85 -12.55 12.31 14.56
N TYR A 86 -13.12 11.53 13.65
CA TYR A 86 -12.43 11.04 12.45
C TYR A 86 -12.02 12.17 11.49
N LYS A 87 -12.88 13.19 11.32
CA LYS A 87 -12.56 14.40 10.54
C LYS A 87 -11.28 15.06 11.05
N LEU A 88 -11.20 15.32 12.35
CA LEU A 88 -10.06 16.01 12.97
C LEU A 88 -8.77 15.18 12.80
N GLN A 89 -8.84 13.86 13.06
CA GLN A 89 -7.71 12.95 12.93
C GLN A 89 -7.20 12.90 11.48
N MET A 90 -8.12 12.81 10.50
CA MET A 90 -7.80 12.78 9.08
C MET A 90 -7.17 14.10 8.62
N ALA A 91 -7.74 15.24 9.05
CA ALA A 91 -7.22 16.57 8.72
C ALA A 91 -5.84 16.82 9.34
N LEU A 92 -5.67 16.51 10.63
CA LEU A 92 -4.37 16.67 11.32
C LEU A 92 -3.32 15.73 10.72
N GLY A 93 -3.67 14.46 10.48
CA GLY A 93 -2.76 13.50 9.88
C GLY A 93 -2.28 13.95 8.49
N SER A 94 -3.19 14.41 7.65
CA SER A 94 -2.84 14.89 6.30
C SER A 94 -2.07 16.21 6.33
N SER A 95 -2.41 17.14 7.25
CA SER A 95 -1.68 18.41 7.41
C SER A 95 -0.23 18.18 7.82
N VAL A 96 -0.01 17.37 8.87
CA VAL A 96 1.34 17.08 9.38
C VAL A 96 2.15 16.33 8.30
N LEU A 97 1.52 15.41 7.59
CA LEU A 97 2.16 14.69 6.47
C LEU A 97 2.60 15.66 5.36
N ALA A 98 1.77 16.66 5.04
CA ALA A 98 2.07 17.68 4.03
C ALA A 98 3.22 18.60 4.48
N ILE A 99 3.18 19.09 5.73
CA ILE A 99 4.24 19.92 6.33
C ILE A 99 5.57 19.15 6.32
N ALA A 100 5.54 17.89 6.74
CA ALA A 100 6.71 17.02 6.74
C ALA A 100 7.24 16.78 5.31
N SER A 101 6.36 16.85 4.28
CA SER A 101 6.80 16.75 2.87
C SER A 101 7.54 18.01 2.44
N PHE A 102 7.05 19.20 2.82
CA PHE A 102 7.75 20.46 2.56
C PHE A 102 9.11 20.51 3.29
N ALA A 103 9.18 19.99 4.51
CA ALA A 103 10.41 19.95 5.31
C ALA A 103 11.44 18.94 4.77
N SER A 104 11.00 17.95 3.95
CA SER A 104 11.85 16.84 3.49
C SER A 104 13.12 17.28 2.78
N PRO A 105 13.08 18.18 1.76
CA PRO A 105 14.32 18.61 1.09
C PRO A 105 15.27 19.37 2.04
N VAL A 106 14.73 20.26 2.86
CA VAL A 106 15.51 21.08 3.80
C VAL A 106 16.25 20.19 4.82
N ILE A 107 15.55 19.19 5.39
CA ILE A 107 16.13 18.28 6.38
C ILE A 107 17.18 17.39 5.71
N LEU A 108 16.90 16.88 4.52
CA LEU A 108 17.83 15.99 3.82
C LEU A 108 19.15 16.71 3.47
N GLU A 109 19.09 17.99 3.05
CA GLU A 109 20.27 18.79 2.67
C GLU A 109 21.07 19.26 3.87
N ASN A 110 20.42 19.77 4.91
CA ASN A 110 21.09 20.44 6.03
C ASN A 110 21.41 19.50 7.18
N ALA A 111 20.53 18.51 7.47
CA ALA A 111 20.67 17.62 8.62
C ALA A 111 21.11 16.20 8.21
N GLY A 112 20.88 15.81 6.94
CA GLY A 112 21.37 14.54 6.40
C GLY A 112 20.40 13.38 6.55
N VAL A 113 20.87 12.19 6.13
CA VAL A 113 20.07 10.95 6.01
C VAL A 113 19.43 10.50 7.34
N PRO A 114 20.15 10.49 8.50
CA PRO A 114 19.52 10.02 9.75
C PRO A 114 18.30 10.83 10.19
N TYR A 115 18.36 12.15 10.05
CA TYR A 115 17.24 13.03 10.42
C TYR A 115 16.07 12.88 9.44
N TYR A 116 16.38 12.70 8.17
CA TYR A 116 15.34 12.43 7.16
C TYR A 116 14.69 11.06 7.41
N PHE A 117 15.46 10.06 7.84
CA PHE A 117 14.93 8.74 8.23
C PHE A 117 13.91 8.89 9.37
N ALA A 118 14.27 9.66 10.43
CA ALA A 118 13.37 9.94 11.56
C ALA A 118 12.09 10.67 11.09
N LEU A 119 12.24 11.67 10.19
CA LEU A 119 11.09 12.38 9.60
C LEU A 119 10.18 11.42 8.85
N ARG A 120 10.73 10.45 8.13
CA ARG A 120 9.92 9.45 7.40
C ARG A 120 9.15 8.54 8.35
N ILE A 121 9.71 8.19 9.52
CA ILE A 121 8.97 7.43 10.55
C ILE A 121 7.78 8.29 11.04
N VAL A 122 8.00 9.58 11.34
CA VAL A 122 6.92 10.51 11.73
C VAL A 122 5.84 10.58 10.65
N LYS A 123 6.22 10.65 9.37
CA LYS A 123 5.28 10.58 8.24
C LYS A 123 4.44 9.30 8.26
N GLY A 124 5.06 8.17 8.61
CA GLY A 124 4.35 6.88 8.74
C GLY A 124 3.31 6.91 9.86
N VAL A 125 3.69 7.45 11.02
CA VAL A 125 2.77 7.62 12.16
C VAL A 125 1.56 8.48 11.76
N THR A 126 1.80 9.64 11.16
CA THR A 126 0.73 10.57 10.76
C THR A 126 -0.15 9.99 9.65
N MET A 127 0.44 9.25 8.70
CA MET A 127 -0.29 8.54 7.65
C MET A 127 -1.26 7.52 8.24
N SER A 128 -0.88 6.84 9.34
CA SER A 128 -1.75 5.87 10.02
C SER A 128 -3.03 6.53 10.52
N PHE A 129 -2.95 7.72 11.11
CA PHE A 129 -4.15 8.45 11.57
C PHE A 129 -5.10 8.77 10.41
N ALA A 130 -4.57 9.25 9.29
CA ALA A 130 -5.37 9.57 8.11
C ALA A 130 -6.07 8.31 7.56
N LEU A 131 -5.32 7.21 7.41
CA LEU A 131 -5.84 5.96 6.85
C LEU A 131 -6.89 5.30 7.75
N HIS A 132 -6.67 5.27 9.08
CA HIS A 132 -7.58 4.63 10.02
C HIS A 132 -8.89 5.42 10.18
N SER A 133 -8.86 6.72 9.97
CA SER A 133 -10.05 7.57 10.06
C SER A 133 -10.98 7.44 8.85
N THR A 134 -10.43 7.05 7.68
CA THR A 134 -11.18 7.03 6.41
C THR A 134 -12.33 6.01 6.43
N LEU A 135 -12.05 4.76 6.82
CA LEU A 135 -13.05 3.69 6.79
C LEU A 135 -14.20 3.92 7.80
N PRO A 136 -13.94 4.22 9.10
CA PRO A 136 -15.04 4.51 10.02
C PRO A 136 -15.84 5.76 9.66
N LEU A 137 -15.17 6.76 9.08
CA LEU A 137 -15.86 7.97 8.61
C LEU A 137 -16.83 7.61 7.48
N LEU A 138 -16.36 6.84 6.49
CA LEU A 138 -17.16 6.43 5.34
C LEU A 138 -18.36 5.58 5.79
N THR A 139 -18.19 4.67 6.75
CA THR A 139 -19.29 3.82 7.26
C THR A 139 -20.37 4.61 8.00
N ARG A 140 -20.08 5.80 8.50
CA ARG A 140 -21.08 6.70 9.12
C ARG A 140 -21.97 7.38 8.08
N TRP A 141 -21.48 7.51 6.84
CA TRP A 141 -22.14 8.21 5.75
C TRP A 141 -22.86 7.27 4.78
N THR A 142 -22.71 5.97 4.95
CA THR A 142 -23.17 5.00 3.96
C THR A 142 -24.17 4.02 4.57
N THR A 143 -25.17 3.65 3.79
CA THR A 143 -26.02 2.50 4.07
C THR A 143 -25.26 1.20 3.75
N THR A 144 -25.70 0.07 4.30
CA THR A 144 -25.09 -1.24 4.05
C THR A 144 -25.09 -1.63 2.55
N GLN A 145 -26.07 -1.12 1.81
CA GLN A 145 -26.21 -1.40 0.37
C GLN A 145 -25.19 -0.61 -0.47
N GLU A 146 -24.87 0.63 -0.09
CA GLU A 146 -23.98 1.54 -0.83
C GLU A 146 -22.51 1.40 -0.41
N GLN A 147 -22.27 0.79 0.74
CA GLN A 147 -20.94 0.70 1.36
C GLN A 147 -19.91 0.07 0.43
N GLY A 148 -20.28 -1.00 -0.28
CA GLY A 148 -19.39 -1.68 -1.22
C GLY A 148 -18.93 -0.78 -2.36
N LEU A 149 -19.86 -0.04 -2.96
CA LEU A 149 -19.58 0.88 -4.06
C LEU A 149 -18.65 2.02 -3.60
N LEU A 150 -18.96 2.64 -2.47
CA LEU A 150 -18.19 3.79 -1.97
C LEU A 150 -16.79 3.35 -1.47
N MET A 151 -16.66 2.16 -0.90
CA MET A 151 -15.35 1.56 -0.58
C MET A 151 -14.55 1.30 -1.86
N GLY A 152 -15.20 0.81 -2.90
CA GLY A 152 -14.59 0.60 -4.22
C GLY A 152 -14.05 1.90 -4.81
N ILE A 153 -14.86 2.97 -4.79
CA ILE A 153 -14.45 4.31 -5.27
C ILE A 153 -13.25 4.83 -4.46
N ALA A 154 -13.29 4.68 -3.11
CA ALA A 154 -12.18 5.11 -2.26
C ALA A 154 -10.88 4.34 -2.58
N SER A 155 -10.98 3.03 -2.82
CA SER A 155 -9.84 2.17 -3.20
C SER A 155 -9.31 2.54 -4.59
N ALA A 156 -10.19 2.80 -5.55
CA ALA A 156 -9.81 3.25 -6.90
C ALA A 156 -9.06 4.58 -6.84
N GLY A 157 -9.44 5.48 -5.92
CA GLY A 157 -8.73 6.74 -5.68
C GLY A 157 -7.28 6.53 -5.27
N ILE A 158 -7.00 5.51 -4.44
CA ILE A 158 -5.62 5.14 -4.06
C ILE A 158 -4.85 4.66 -5.30
N GLY A 159 -5.46 3.79 -6.10
CA GLY A 159 -4.87 3.27 -7.35
C GLY A 159 -4.54 4.39 -8.32
N LEU A 160 -5.49 5.31 -8.53
CA LEU A 160 -5.32 6.48 -9.40
C LEU A 160 -4.18 7.38 -8.91
N ALA A 161 -4.13 7.68 -7.61
CA ALA A 161 -3.07 8.51 -7.03
C ALA A 161 -1.69 7.87 -7.23
N ASN A 162 -1.56 6.56 -7.03
CA ASN A 162 -0.31 5.83 -7.24
C ASN A 162 0.10 5.88 -8.73
N SER A 163 -0.84 5.68 -9.65
CA SER A 163 -0.59 5.67 -11.10
C SER A 163 -0.10 7.02 -11.61
N VAL A 164 -0.71 8.11 -11.12
CA VAL A 164 -0.42 9.48 -11.58
C VAL A 164 0.87 10.04 -10.95
N THR A 165 1.24 9.55 -9.77
CA THR A 165 2.41 10.07 -9.02
C THR A 165 3.72 9.88 -9.80
N HIS A 166 3.94 8.73 -10.44
CA HIS A 166 5.21 8.44 -11.15
C HIS A 166 5.44 9.36 -12.35
N PRO A 167 4.49 9.52 -13.31
CA PRO A 167 4.70 10.40 -14.45
C PRO A 167 4.89 11.86 -14.01
N ILE A 168 4.09 12.35 -13.07
CA ILE A 168 4.21 13.72 -12.54
C ILE A 168 5.59 13.90 -11.89
N SER A 169 6.04 12.91 -11.10
CA SER A 169 7.36 12.99 -10.46
C SER A 169 8.50 13.00 -11.49
N GLY A 170 8.36 12.24 -12.59
CA GLY A 170 9.31 12.26 -13.71
C GLY A 170 9.41 13.62 -14.36
N LEU A 171 8.27 14.25 -14.67
CA LEU A 171 8.19 15.59 -15.25
C LEU A 171 8.76 16.67 -14.29
N LEU A 172 8.40 16.59 -13.01
CA LEU A 172 8.90 17.53 -12.01
C LEU A 172 10.41 17.41 -11.83
N CYS A 173 10.95 16.19 -11.89
CA CYS A 173 12.40 15.97 -11.84
C CYS A 173 13.11 16.65 -13.01
N GLN A 174 12.55 16.55 -14.23
CA GLN A 174 13.15 17.11 -15.44
C GLN A 174 13.22 18.63 -15.37
N HIS A 175 12.19 19.30 -14.84
CA HIS A 175 12.07 20.76 -14.89
C HIS A 175 12.45 21.45 -13.57
N GLY A 176 12.25 20.80 -12.42
CA GLY A 176 12.44 21.42 -11.11
C GLY A 176 13.33 20.63 -10.14
N GLY A 177 13.93 19.54 -10.63
CA GLY A 177 14.78 18.68 -9.81
C GLY A 177 14.01 17.86 -8.77
N TRP A 178 14.76 17.13 -7.96
CA TRP A 178 14.18 16.20 -6.97
C TRP A 178 13.36 16.90 -5.88
N LYS A 179 13.71 18.15 -5.53
CA LYS A 179 13.00 18.94 -4.50
C LYS A 179 11.55 19.23 -4.92
N ALA A 180 11.33 19.50 -6.21
CA ALA A 180 10.00 19.81 -6.74
C ALA A 180 9.00 18.69 -6.49
N ILE A 181 9.47 17.43 -6.48
CA ILE A 181 8.63 16.24 -6.19
C ILE A 181 8.03 16.33 -4.77
N PHE A 182 8.86 16.73 -3.78
CA PHE A 182 8.42 16.85 -2.38
C PHE A 182 7.51 18.06 -2.19
N TYR A 183 7.83 19.20 -2.80
CA TYR A 183 7.01 20.41 -2.70
C TYR A 183 5.64 20.20 -3.34
N PHE A 184 5.58 19.58 -4.51
CA PHE A 184 4.32 19.24 -5.18
C PHE A 184 3.48 18.28 -4.30
N GLY A 185 4.11 17.24 -3.76
CA GLY A 185 3.43 16.29 -2.86
C GLY A 185 2.89 16.98 -1.60
N GLY A 186 3.66 17.90 -1.03
CA GLY A 186 3.26 18.73 0.11
C GLY A 186 2.06 19.62 -0.23
N ALA A 187 2.11 20.29 -1.39
CA ALA A 187 1.02 21.16 -1.86
C ALA A 187 -0.29 20.38 -2.05
N CYS A 188 -0.22 19.22 -2.71
CA CYS A 188 -1.39 18.34 -2.86
C CYS A 188 -1.94 17.90 -1.49
N GLY A 189 -1.06 17.59 -0.55
CA GLY A 189 -1.45 17.23 0.82
C GLY A 189 -2.14 18.36 1.58
N MET A 190 -1.64 19.59 1.44
CA MET A 190 -2.26 20.78 2.06
C MET A 190 -3.64 21.06 1.46
N VAL A 191 -3.77 20.98 0.13
CA VAL A 191 -5.06 21.13 -0.57
C VAL A 191 -6.05 20.06 -0.07
N ALA A 192 -5.60 18.80 0.00
CA ALA A 192 -6.45 17.70 0.50
C ALA A 192 -6.88 17.97 1.95
N SER A 193 -5.97 18.41 2.82
CA SER A 193 -6.27 18.72 4.22
C SER A 193 -7.30 19.87 4.32
N PHE A 194 -7.11 20.91 3.53
CA PHE A 194 -8.06 22.06 3.44
C PHE A 194 -9.45 21.58 3.02
N LEU A 195 -9.54 20.73 1.97
CA LEU A 195 -10.79 20.17 1.51
C LEU A 195 -11.46 19.30 2.59
N ILE A 196 -10.68 18.51 3.35
CA ILE A 196 -11.19 17.72 4.47
C ILE A 196 -11.81 18.64 5.53
N VAL A 197 -11.10 19.72 5.90
CA VAL A 197 -11.59 20.68 6.92
C VAL A 197 -12.89 21.35 6.46
N CYS A 198 -12.97 21.74 5.19
CA CYS A 198 -14.11 22.48 4.64
C CYS A 198 -15.31 21.60 4.32
N LEU A 199 -15.10 20.42 3.72
CA LEU A 199 -16.16 19.63 3.10
C LEU A 199 -16.58 18.41 3.91
N VAL A 200 -15.70 17.86 4.77
CA VAL A 200 -15.98 16.61 5.49
C VAL A 200 -16.61 16.91 6.86
N TYR A 201 -17.59 16.11 7.23
CA TYR A 201 -18.25 16.14 8.55
C TYR A 201 -18.16 14.75 9.18
N ASP A 202 -18.08 14.67 10.52
CA ASP A 202 -17.94 13.40 11.27
C ASP A 202 -19.16 12.48 11.16
N GLY A 203 -20.26 12.97 10.62
CA GLY A 203 -21.46 12.15 10.39
C GLY A 203 -22.64 13.02 9.93
N PRO A 204 -23.69 12.37 9.40
CA PRO A 204 -24.85 13.08 8.82
C PRO A 204 -25.53 14.06 9.79
N ALA A 205 -25.55 13.73 11.10
CA ALA A 205 -26.20 14.56 12.13
C ALA A 205 -25.54 15.94 12.30
N LYS A 206 -24.29 16.11 11.84
CA LYS A 206 -23.54 17.37 11.96
C LYS A 206 -23.53 18.19 10.67
N HIS A 207 -24.14 17.68 9.61
CA HIS A 207 -24.10 18.32 8.28
C HIS A 207 -25.34 19.20 8.09
N PRO A 208 -25.18 20.50 7.72
CA PRO A 208 -26.29 21.44 7.67
C PRO A 208 -27.32 21.18 6.54
N ARG A 209 -26.99 20.39 5.55
CA ARG A 209 -27.82 20.15 4.36
C ARG A 209 -28.40 18.74 4.25
N VAL A 210 -28.22 17.88 5.28
CA VAL A 210 -28.74 16.51 5.23
C VAL A 210 -30.21 16.51 5.71
N ASP A 211 -31.06 15.91 4.90
CA ASP A 211 -32.48 15.74 5.19
C ASP A 211 -32.71 14.91 6.47
N ALA A 212 -33.74 15.25 7.20
CA ALA A 212 -34.12 14.60 8.47
C ALA A 212 -34.33 13.07 8.31
N GLU A 213 -34.85 12.69 7.21
CA GLU A 213 -35.05 11.27 6.85
C GLU A 213 -33.76 10.47 6.68
N UNK A 214 -32.87 10.97 6.15
CA UNK A 214 -31.54 10.40 5.94
C UNK A 214 -30.74 10.37 7.21
N UNK A 215 -30.98 11.26 8.07
CA UNK A 215 -30.35 11.26 9.35
C UNK A 215 -30.97 10.22 10.27
N UNK A 216 -32.20 9.94 10.12
CA UNK A 216 -32.88 8.96 10.90
C UNK A 216 -32.56 7.53 10.42
N UNK A 217 -32.26 7.37 9.17
CA UNK A 217 -31.85 6.12 8.69
C UNK A 217 -30.44 5.79 9.02
N UNK A 218 -29.59 6.72 8.98
CA UNK A 218 -28.20 6.54 9.28
C UNK A 218 -27.96 6.49 10.77
N UNK A 219 -28.75 7.07 11.49
CA UNK A 219 -28.62 7.02 12.92
C UNK A 219 -29.18 5.73 13.50
N UNK A 220 -30.06 5.25 12.89
CA UNK A 220 -30.60 3.98 13.27
C UNK A 220 -29.72 2.82 12.85
N UNK A 221 -29.04 2.95 11.83
CA UNK A 221 -28.07 2.01 11.40
C UNK A 221 -26.79 2.08 12.22
N UNK A 222 -26.44 3.16 12.61
CA UNK A 222 -25.26 3.33 13.40
C UNK A 222 -25.51 2.91 14.82
N UNK A 223 -26.62 3.10 15.19
CA UNK A 223 -26.97 2.70 16.53
C UNK A 223 -27.19 1.19 16.63
N UNK A 224 -27.56 0.70 15.64
CA UNK A 224 -27.68 -0.72 15.58
C UNK A 224 -26.34 -1.41 15.44
N UNK A 225 -25.50 -0.83 14.91
CA UNK A 225 -24.17 -1.31 14.80
C UNK A 225 -23.36 -1.12 16.08
N UNK A 226 -23.63 -0.23 16.67
CA UNK A 226 -22.99 0.05 17.92
C UNK A 226 -23.54 -0.79 19.06
N UNK A 227 -24.64 -0.99 18.97
CA UNK A 227 -25.29 -1.81 19.95
C UNK A 227 -24.90 -3.28 19.79
N SER A 228 -24.72 -3.81 18.68
CA SER A 228 -24.28 -5.19 18.38
C SER A 228 -22.82 -5.42 18.82
N LYS A 229 -21.96 -4.51 18.55
CA LYS A 229 -20.54 -4.60 18.95
C LYS A 229 -20.33 -4.72 20.47
N LYS A 230 -21.06 -3.98 21.24
CA LYS A 230 -20.94 -4.01 22.72
C LYS A 230 -21.36 -5.35 23.36
N ARG A 231 -22.21 -6.10 22.69
CA ARG A 231 -22.75 -7.38 23.20
C ARG A 231 -21.99 -8.63 22.76
N ARG A 232 -20.89 -8.46 21.98
CA ARG A 232 -20.14 -9.60 21.42
C ARG A 232 -19.01 -10.03 22.34
N VAL A 233 -18.93 -11.31 22.62
CA VAL A 233 -17.77 -11.95 23.27
C VAL A 233 -16.81 -12.37 22.16
N ILE A 234 -15.58 -11.86 22.20
CA ILE A 234 -14.56 -12.14 21.18
C ILE A 234 -13.89 -13.48 21.51
N PRO A 235 -13.98 -14.49 20.63
CA PRO A 235 -13.38 -15.80 20.88
C PRO A 235 -11.89 -15.83 20.49
N TRP A 236 -11.04 -15.06 21.20
CA TRP A 236 -9.61 -14.87 20.88
C TRP A 236 -8.87 -16.18 20.63
N ALA A 237 -9.05 -17.17 21.54
CA ALA A 237 -8.34 -18.45 21.46
C ALA A 237 -8.72 -19.23 20.18
N LYS A 238 -10.00 -19.22 19.79
CA LYS A 238 -10.47 -19.90 18.56
C LYS A 238 -10.00 -19.18 17.30
N MET A 239 -9.99 -17.83 17.33
CA MET A 239 -9.51 -17.00 16.22
C MET A 239 -8.01 -17.22 15.96
N LEU A 240 -7.20 -17.14 17.02
CA LEU A 240 -5.74 -17.25 16.93
C LEU A 240 -5.26 -18.69 16.64
N ARG A 241 -6.11 -19.71 16.90
CA ARG A 241 -5.80 -21.11 16.58
C ARG A 241 -6.36 -21.57 15.23
N SER A 242 -7.06 -20.67 14.51
CA SER A 242 -7.72 -21.03 13.25
C SER A 242 -6.72 -21.06 12.09
N ALA A 243 -6.48 -22.24 11.51
CA ALA A 243 -5.59 -22.41 10.35
C ALA A 243 -6.03 -21.57 9.14
N PRO A 244 -7.34 -21.48 8.78
CA PRO A 244 -7.75 -20.60 7.69
C PRO A 244 -7.44 -19.10 7.93
N VAL A 245 -7.50 -18.63 9.18
CA VAL A 245 -7.13 -17.22 9.51
C VAL A 245 -5.64 -16.99 9.24
N TRP A 246 -4.78 -17.87 9.77
CA TRP A 246 -3.33 -17.76 9.56
C TRP A 246 -2.94 -17.97 8.11
N SER A 247 -3.66 -18.83 7.38
CA SER A 247 -3.45 -18.98 5.94
C SER A 247 -3.61 -17.65 5.22
N VAL A 248 -4.67 -16.88 5.49
CA VAL A 248 -4.88 -15.56 4.87
C VAL A 248 -3.78 -14.59 5.30
N VAL A 249 -3.41 -14.56 6.58
CA VAL A 249 -2.38 -13.63 7.11
C VAL A 249 -1.01 -13.88 6.47
N VAL A 250 -0.59 -15.14 6.42
CA VAL A 250 0.72 -15.54 5.86
C VAL A 250 0.74 -15.32 4.33
N THR A 251 -0.35 -15.67 3.65
CA THR A 251 -0.56 -15.40 2.23
C THR A 251 -0.41 -13.90 1.93
N ASN A 252 -1.08 -13.05 2.73
CA ASN A 252 -0.99 -11.58 2.62
C ASN A 252 0.45 -11.09 2.77
N PHE A 253 1.18 -11.62 3.76
CA PHE A 253 2.56 -11.22 4.03
C PHE A 253 3.43 -11.45 2.79
N PHE A 254 3.45 -12.67 2.24
CA PHE A 254 4.28 -13.02 1.07
C PHE A 254 3.82 -12.27 -0.18
N PHE A 255 2.52 -12.16 -0.39
CA PHE A 255 1.93 -11.45 -1.53
C PHE A 255 2.33 -9.96 -1.50
N PHE A 256 2.11 -9.27 -0.38
CA PHE A 256 2.44 -7.85 -0.26
C PHE A 256 3.95 -7.60 -0.20
N ALA A 257 4.78 -8.60 0.12
CA ALA A 257 6.25 -8.48 -0.01
C ALA A 257 6.61 -8.21 -1.48
N VAL A 258 5.99 -8.94 -2.41
CA VAL A 258 6.24 -8.71 -3.85
C VAL A 258 5.61 -7.41 -4.32
N VAL A 259 4.33 -7.18 -3.99
CA VAL A 259 3.61 -5.97 -4.43
C VAL A 259 4.33 -4.69 -3.96
N LYS A 260 4.73 -4.63 -2.67
CA LYS A 260 5.49 -3.48 -2.15
C LYS A 260 6.90 -3.41 -2.74
N GLY A 261 7.51 -4.58 -2.95
CA GLY A 261 8.81 -4.68 -3.62
C GLY A 261 8.79 -4.02 -4.99
N ILE A 262 7.80 -4.36 -5.81
CA ILE A 262 7.63 -3.78 -7.16
C ILE A 262 7.35 -2.27 -7.04
N VAL A 263 6.32 -1.88 -6.31
CA VAL A 263 5.87 -0.47 -6.24
C VAL A 263 6.99 0.47 -5.77
N LEU A 264 7.79 0.04 -4.78
CA LEU A 264 8.82 0.90 -4.18
C LEU A 264 10.14 0.89 -4.98
N ASN A 265 10.45 -0.23 -5.65
CA ASN A 265 11.78 -0.39 -6.28
C ASN A 265 11.73 -0.37 -7.81
N LEU A 266 10.56 -0.42 -8.45
CA LEU A 266 10.46 -0.45 -9.92
C LEU A 266 11.15 0.76 -10.57
N PRO A 267 10.97 2.02 -10.09
CA PRO A 267 11.71 3.14 -10.71
C PRO A 267 13.23 2.98 -10.60
N ILE A 268 13.71 2.35 -9.52
CA ILE A 268 15.16 2.10 -9.33
C ILE A 268 15.63 1.05 -10.33
N PHE A 269 14.87 -0.05 -10.51
CA PHE A 269 15.15 -1.10 -11.52
C PHE A 269 15.18 -0.50 -12.94
N VAL A 270 14.18 0.32 -13.27
CA VAL A 270 14.05 0.96 -14.59
C VAL A 270 15.27 1.86 -14.89
N ARG A 271 15.78 2.56 -13.86
CA ARG A 271 17.00 3.35 -13.96
C ARG A 271 18.27 2.48 -14.07
N ASP A 272 18.40 1.50 -13.17
CA ASP A 272 19.65 0.71 -13.00
C ASP A 272 19.90 -0.21 -14.18
N VAL A 273 18.86 -0.88 -14.69
CA VAL A 273 18.98 -1.99 -15.68
C VAL A 273 18.51 -1.57 -17.07
N LEU A 274 17.39 -0.86 -17.16
CA LEU A 274 16.79 -0.53 -18.45
C LEU A 274 17.26 0.81 -19.01
N ASP A 275 17.94 1.61 -18.20
CA ASP A 275 18.58 2.89 -18.55
C ASP A 275 17.65 3.83 -19.32
N PHE A 276 16.40 3.96 -18.87
CA PHE A 276 15.44 4.92 -19.42
C PHE A 276 15.72 6.33 -18.85
N THR A 277 15.36 7.35 -19.62
CA THR A 277 15.36 8.75 -19.14
C THR A 277 14.39 8.89 -17.95
N VAL A 278 14.56 9.94 -17.13
CA VAL A 278 13.73 10.14 -15.92
C VAL A 278 12.24 10.26 -16.27
N THR A 279 11.93 10.95 -17.38
CA THR A 279 10.54 11.09 -17.85
C THR A 279 9.96 9.76 -18.29
N GLU A 280 10.71 9.00 -19.10
CA GLU A 280 10.33 7.63 -19.51
C GLU A 280 10.16 6.73 -18.30
N ASN A 281 11.07 6.81 -17.33
CA ASN A 281 11.01 6.05 -16.09
C ASN A 281 9.68 6.32 -15.35
N GLY A 282 9.28 7.59 -15.23
CA GLY A 282 8.00 7.97 -14.64
C GLY A 282 6.81 7.32 -15.34
N ILE A 283 6.82 7.32 -16.69
CA ILE A 283 5.76 6.74 -17.51
C ILE A 283 5.74 5.20 -17.37
N PHE A 284 6.89 4.56 -17.58
CA PHE A 284 6.98 3.08 -17.55
C PHE A 284 6.76 2.50 -16.15
N SER A 285 7.15 3.21 -15.09
CA SER A 285 6.89 2.80 -13.72
C SER A 285 5.40 2.95 -13.33
N ALA A 286 4.65 3.79 -14.03
CA ALA A 286 3.21 3.94 -13.82
C ALA A 286 2.39 2.84 -14.53
N MET A 287 2.91 2.25 -15.61
CA MET A 287 2.16 1.30 -16.44
C MET A 287 1.58 0.12 -15.66
N PRO A 288 2.35 -0.56 -14.76
CA PRO A 288 1.78 -1.64 -13.95
C PRO A 288 0.64 -1.17 -13.05
N LEU A 289 0.74 0.03 -12.48
CA LEU A 289 -0.27 0.59 -11.58
C LEU A 289 -1.55 0.98 -12.34
N ILE A 290 -1.40 1.53 -13.55
CA ILE A 290 -2.54 1.87 -14.43
C ILE A 290 -3.26 0.58 -14.87
N ALA A 291 -2.50 -0.42 -15.32
CA ALA A 291 -3.05 -1.69 -15.76
C ALA A 291 -3.79 -2.40 -14.62
N ALA A 292 -3.21 -2.40 -13.42
CA ALA A 292 -3.85 -2.97 -12.23
C ALA A 292 -5.14 -2.24 -11.87
N LEU A 293 -5.13 -0.90 -11.93
CA LEU A 293 -6.34 -0.09 -11.66
C LEU A 293 -7.48 -0.44 -12.64
N LEU A 294 -7.17 -0.54 -13.94
CA LEU A 294 -8.15 -0.90 -14.96
C LEU A 294 -8.70 -2.32 -14.70
N LEU A 295 -7.81 -3.26 -14.41
CA LEU A 295 -8.20 -4.64 -14.14
C LEU A 295 -9.00 -4.76 -12.83
N HIS A 296 -8.65 -3.97 -11.80
CA HIS A 296 -9.36 -3.89 -10.52
C HIS A 296 -10.86 -3.59 -10.73
N LEU A 297 -11.15 -2.63 -11.61
CA LEU A 297 -12.54 -2.22 -11.91
C LEU A 297 -13.33 -3.34 -12.63
N LEU A 298 -12.64 -4.19 -13.37
CA LEU A 298 -13.28 -5.27 -14.16
C LEU A 298 -13.44 -6.56 -13.35
N ILE A 299 -12.47 -6.89 -12.48
CA ILE A 299 -12.43 -8.19 -11.78
C ILE A 299 -13.53 -8.32 -10.73
N GLY A 300 -13.90 -7.22 -10.05
CA GLY A 300 -14.97 -7.25 -9.05
C GLY A 300 -16.27 -7.81 -9.62
N PRO A 301 -16.85 -7.15 -10.62
CA PRO A 301 -18.07 -7.66 -11.30
C PRO A 301 -17.89 -9.05 -11.90
N PHE A 302 -16.73 -9.36 -12.47
CA PHE A 302 -16.42 -10.67 -13.06
C PHE A 302 -16.43 -11.77 -11.98
N PHE A 303 -15.83 -11.52 -10.82
CA PHE A 303 -15.83 -12.43 -9.67
C PHE A 303 -17.28 -12.69 -9.19
N ASP A 304 -18.08 -11.63 -9.04
CA ASP A 304 -19.48 -11.74 -8.59
C ASP A 304 -20.31 -12.52 -9.59
N TYR A 305 -20.09 -12.33 -10.89
CA TYR A 305 -20.75 -13.09 -11.94
C TYR A 305 -20.42 -14.59 -11.81
N ILE A 306 -19.15 -14.95 -11.67
CA ILE A 306 -18.72 -16.35 -11.52
C ILE A 306 -19.30 -16.95 -10.23
N ARG A 307 -19.21 -16.23 -9.12
CA ARG A 307 -19.73 -16.71 -7.83
C ARG A 307 -21.22 -17.02 -7.88
N ASN A 308 -21.99 -16.19 -8.58
CA ASN A 308 -23.45 -16.32 -8.63
C ASN A 308 -23.93 -17.38 -9.64
N HIS A 309 -23.15 -17.64 -10.70
CA HIS A 309 -23.54 -18.55 -11.77
C HIS A 309 -22.81 -19.90 -11.74
N ASN A 310 -21.86 -20.08 -10.81
CA ASN A 310 -21.03 -21.28 -10.79
C ASN A 310 -21.51 -22.29 -9.75
N LYS A 311 -21.35 -23.58 -10.07
CA LYS A 311 -21.70 -24.69 -9.19
C LYS A 311 -20.61 -25.04 -8.17
N TYR A 312 -19.45 -24.38 -8.26
CA TYR A 312 -18.31 -24.65 -7.38
C TYR A 312 -18.50 -24.01 -5.99
N THR A 313 -17.87 -24.60 -4.98
CA THR A 313 -17.90 -24.05 -3.63
C THR A 313 -17.18 -22.68 -3.58
N PRO A 314 -17.58 -21.77 -2.69
CA PRO A 314 -16.89 -20.49 -2.56
C PRO A 314 -15.36 -20.63 -2.33
N THR A 315 -14.94 -21.64 -1.59
CA THR A 315 -13.52 -21.93 -1.32
C THR A 315 -12.79 -22.27 -2.63
N THR A 316 -13.41 -23.10 -3.50
CA THR A 316 -12.80 -23.49 -4.79
C THR A 316 -12.62 -22.26 -5.68
N VAL A 317 -13.66 -21.43 -5.81
CA VAL A 317 -13.60 -20.21 -6.65
C VAL A 317 -12.47 -19.30 -6.15
N ARG A 318 -12.39 -19.06 -4.83
CA ARG A 318 -11.32 -18.23 -4.24
C ARG A 318 -9.93 -18.80 -4.49
N LYS A 319 -9.75 -20.11 -4.40
CA LYS A 319 -8.46 -20.77 -4.67
C LYS A 319 -8.06 -20.62 -6.14
N ILE A 320 -9.00 -20.79 -7.08
CA ILE A 320 -8.74 -20.60 -8.51
C ILE A 320 -8.26 -19.17 -8.79
N PHE A 321 -9.00 -18.17 -8.30
CA PHE A 321 -8.63 -16.76 -8.47
C PHE A 321 -7.26 -16.45 -7.85
N HIS A 322 -6.96 -17.06 -6.71
CA HIS A 322 -5.66 -16.87 -6.05
C HIS A 322 -4.52 -17.50 -6.85
N VAL A 323 -4.70 -18.72 -7.36
CA VAL A 323 -3.72 -19.39 -8.23
C VAL A 323 -3.40 -18.54 -9.45
N VAL A 324 -4.44 -18.04 -10.14
CA VAL A 324 -4.25 -17.16 -11.32
C VAL A 324 -3.50 -15.88 -10.91
N GLY A 325 -3.87 -15.28 -9.79
CA GLY A 325 -3.29 -14.00 -9.33
C GLY A 325 -1.93 -14.13 -8.63
N THR A 326 -1.35 -15.33 -8.55
CA THR A 326 -0.02 -15.54 -7.95
C THR A 326 0.91 -16.37 -8.85
N LEU A 327 0.49 -17.55 -9.35
CA LEU A 327 1.39 -18.39 -10.17
C LEU A 327 1.69 -17.76 -11.52
N MET A 328 0.70 -17.17 -12.20
CA MET A 328 0.95 -16.48 -13.46
C MET A 328 1.87 -15.26 -13.29
N PRO A 329 1.60 -14.34 -12.33
CA PRO A 329 2.58 -13.29 -12.03
C PRO A 329 3.98 -13.81 -11.69
N GLY A 330 4.07 -14.87 -10.88
CA GLY A 330 5.34 -15.47 -10.50
C GLY A 330 6.13 -15.99 -11.71
N ALA A 331 5.43 -16.68 -12.62
CA ALA A 331 6.03 -17.18 -13.88
C ALA A 331 6.53 -16.03 -14.76
N LEU A 332 5.73 -14.95 -14.87
CA LEU A 332 6.12 -13.76 -15.65
C LEU A 332 7.33 -13.05 -15.04
N MET A 333 7.43 -12.98 -13.70
CA MET A 333 8.62 -12.44 -13.01
C MET A 333 9.86 -13.31 -13.31
N PHE A 334 9.71 -14.64 -13.27
CA PHE A 334 10.79 -15.56 -13.60
C PHE A 334 11.25 -15.37 -15.06
N VAL A 335 10.32 -15.28 -16.02
CA VAL A 335 10.65 -15.03 -17.43
C VAL A 335 11.38 -13.69 -17.56
N SER A 336 10.89 -12.63 -16.88
CA SER A 336 11.52 -11.31 -16.90
C SER A 336 12.97 -11.35 -16.40
N SER A 337 13.26 -12.24 -15.44
CA SER A 337 14.62 -12.38 -14.87
C SER A 337 15.62 -13.01 -15.85
N GLN A 338 15.16 -13.74 -16.86
CA GLN A 338 16.02 -14.42 -17.84
C GLN A 338 16.35 -13.57 -19.06
N LEU A 339 15.70 -12.41 -19.21
CA LEU A 339 15.81 -11.56 -20.40
C LEU A 339 16.97 -10.56 -20.24
N SER A 340 17.68 -10.34 -21.35
CA SER A 340 18.70 -9.28 -21.45
C SER A 340 18.03 -7.90 -21.45
N SER A 341 18.73 -6.91 -20.89
CA SER A 341 18.30 -5.50 -20.87
C SER A 341 18.02 -4.92 -22.26
N GLU A 342 18.47 -5.56 -23.32
CA GLU A 342 18.15 -5.18 -24.70
C GLU A 342 16.64 -5.24 -24.98
N TYR A 343 15.92 -6.17 -24.32
CA TYR A 343 14.47 -6.36 -24.46
C TYR A 343 13.67 -5.50 -23.46
N LYS A 344 14.12 -4.27 -23.18
CA LYS A 344 13.61 -3.41 -22.11
C LYS A 344 12.08 -3.17 -22.19
N TYR A 345 11.52 -2.96 -23.36
CA TYR A 345 10.07 -2.76 -23.52
C TYR A 345 9.28 -4.04 -23.25
N PHE A 346 9.84 -5.19 -23.62
CA PHE A 346 9.23 -6.49 -23.36
C PHE A 346 9.25 -6.81 -21.85
N ILE A 347 10.38 -6.54 -21.18
CA ILE A 347 10.52 -6.71 -19.72
C ILE A 347 9.45 -5.88 -18.99
N ILE A 348 9.31 -4.60 -19.33
CA ILE A 348 8.30 -3.71 -18.72
C ILE A 348 6.88 -4.23 -18.99
N SER A 349 6.62 -4.75 -20.18
CA SER A 349 5.31 -5.34 -20.52
C SER A 349 5.02 -6.56 -19.66
N LEU A 350 6.00 -7.45 -19.47
CA LEU A 350 5.85 -8.64 -18.60
C LEU A 350 5.59 -8.24 -17.15
N ILE A 351 6.32 -7.24 -16.63
CA ILE A 351 6.13 -6.72 -15.26
C ILE A 351 4.73 -6.09 -15.13
N THR A 352 4.29 -5.35 -16.15
CA THR A 352 2.96 -4.72 -16.19
C THR A 352 1.86 -5.77 -16.12
N ILE A 353 1.95 -6.81 -16.96
CA ILE A 353 0.97 -7.91 -16.97
C ILE A 353 1.02 -8.67 -15.64
N SER A 354 2.22 -9.00 -15.17
CA SER A 354 2.42 -9.69 -13.88
C SER A 354 1.75 -8.93 -12.74
N TYR A 355 2.05 -7.64 -12.62
CA TYR A 355 1.50 -6.81 -11.53
C TYR A 355 -0.03 -6.68 -11.64
N SER A 356 -0.57 -6.47 -12.83
CA SER A 356 -2.03 -6.33 -13.02
C SER A 356 -2.77 -7.62 -12.67
N LEU A 357 -2.24 -8.79 -13.05
CA LEU A 357 -2.84 -10.09 -12.74
C LEU A 357 -2.98 -10.33 -11.22
N THR A 358 -2.22 -9.64 -10.37
CA THR A 358 -2.35 -9.77 -8.91
C THR A 358 -3.75 -9.37 -8.42
N GLU A 359 -4.49 -8.57 -9.20
CA GLU A 359 -5.86 -8.16 -8.85
C GLU A 359 -6.81 -9.36 -8.74
N PHE A 360 -6.56 -10.46 -9.48
CA PHE A 360 -7.31 -11.71 -9.31
C PHE A 360 -7.20 -12.24 -7.87
N ALA A 361 -5.99 -12.25 -7.31
CA ALA A 361 -5.76 -12.72 -5.94
C ALA A 361 -6.39 -11.78 -4.89
N VAL A 362 -6.33 -10.45 -5.14
CA VAL A 362 -6.86 -9.44 -4.21
C VAL A 362 -8.40 -9.45 -4.23
N MET A 363 -9.02 -9.38 -5.41
CA MET A 363 -10.48 -9.27 -5.54
C MET A 363 -11.17 -10.62 -5.38
N GLY A 364 -10.67 -11.65 -6.05
CA GLY A 364 -11.32 -12.97 -6.07
C GLY A 364 -10.74 -14.00 -5.11
N GLY A 365 -9.48 -13.84 -4.70
CA GLY A 365 -8.75 -14.79 -3.88
C GLY A 365 -8.81 -14.51 -2.38
N PHE A 366 -7.65 -14.29 -1.78
CA PHE A 366 -7.50 -14.14 -0.32
C PHE A 366 -8.06 -12.83 0.22
N GLY A 367 -8.14 -11.78 -0.58
CA GLY A 367 -8.44 -10.42 -0.10
C GLY A 367 -9.75 -10.30 0.67
N TYR A 368 -10.77 -11.00 0.22
CA TYR A 368 -12.09 -11.02 0.87
C TYR A 368 -12.37 -12.31 1.65
N ALA A 369 -11.41 -13.25 1.72
CA ALA A 369 -11.61 -14.54 2.40
C ALA A 369 -11.92 -14.38 3.89
N MET A 370 -11.36 -13.37 4.55
CA MET A 370 -11.64 -13.11 5.98
C MET A 370 -13.11 -12.70 6.24
N ILE A 371 -13.75 -12.03 5.28
CA ILE A 371 -15.18 -11.70 5.38
C ILE A 371 -16.01 -12.98 5.37
N ASP A 372 -15.65 -13.92 4.49
CA ASP A 372 -16.35 -15.21 4.41
C ASP A 372 -16.15 -16.05 5.69
N LEU A 373 -14.92 -16.04 6.26
CA LEU A 373 -14.58 -16.82 7.45
C LEU A 373 -15.35 -16.38 8.70
N ALA A 374 -15.43 -15.07 8.96
CA ALA A 374 -16.02 -14.55 10.18
C ALA A 374 -16.54 -13.11 9.98
N PRO A 375 -17.69 -12.95 9.35
CA PRO A 375 -18.24 -11.62 9.04
C PRO A 375 -18.46 -10.75 10.28
N ASP A 376 -18.86 -11.36 11.42
CA ASP A 376 -19.12 -10.61 12.66
C ASP A 376 -17.84 -10.08 13.33
N TYR A 377 -16.67 -10.65 13.03
CA TYR A 377 -15.38 -10.29 13.64
C TYR A 377 -14.39 -9.70 12.63
N ILE A 378 -14.87 -9.29 11.45
CA ILE A 378 -14.02 -8.83 10.33
C ILE A 378 -13.08 -7.66 10.72
N GLY A 379 -13.53 -6.73 11.54
CA GLY A 379 -12.73 -5.58 11.97
C GLY A 379 -11.45 -6.00 12.72
N ILE A 380 -11.59 -6.96 13.63
CA ILE A 380 -10.46 -7.47 14.43
C ILE A 380 -9.51 -8.27 13.54
N LEU A 381 -10.05 -9.17 12.73
CA LEU A 381 -9.26 -10.01 11.83
C LEU A 381 -8.49 -9.17 10.80
N GLN A 382 -9.14 -8.15 10.24
CA GLN A 382 -8.49 -7.23 9.31
C GLN A 382 -7.43 -6.36 10.00
N GLY A 383 -7.65 -6.01 11.26
CA GLY A 383 -6.64 -5.30 12.08
C GLY A 383 -5.35 -6.11 12.19
N ILE A 384 -5.47 -7.38 12.57
CA ILE A 384 -4.33 -8.32 12.69
C ILE A 384 -3.68 -8.49 11.31
N ASN A 385 -4.49 -8.78 10.30
CA ASN A 385 -4.04 -9.05 8.93
C ASN A 385 -3.25 -7.85 8.37
N LYS A 386 -3.81 -6.64 8.47
CA LYS A 386 -3.18 -5.42 7.93
C LYS A 386 -1.88 -5.08 8.66
N THR A 387 -1.82 -5.27 9.99
CA THR A 387 -0.60 -5.01 10.77
C THR A 387 0.56 -5.88 10.24
N ILE A 388 0.31 -7.17 10.03
CA ILE A 388 1.34 -8.11 9.57
C ILE A 388 1.66 -7.88 8.08
N SER A 389 0.66 -7.62 7.25
CA SER A 389 0.85 -7.43 5.80
C SER A 389 1.49 -6.09 5.41
N LEU A 390 1.60 -5.14 6.35
CA LEU A 390 2.33 -3.89 6.12
C LEU A 390 3.84 -4.02 6.40
N ALA A 391 4.25 -5.04 7.19
CA ALA A 391 5.67 -5.25 7.52
C ALA A 391 6.56 -5.44 6.29
N PRO A 392 6.14 -6.14 5.21
CA PRO A 392 6.93 -6.19 3.97
C PRO A 392 7.28 -4.81 3.39
N GLY A 393 6.51 -3.78 3.71
CA GLY A 393 6.80 -2.41 3.25
C GLY A 393 8.17 -1.89 3.69
N PHE A 394 8.70 -2.36 4.81
CA PHE A 394 10.08 -2.03 5.22
C PHE A 394 11.06 -3.19 5.00
N ILE A 395 10.61 -4.43 5.11
CA ILE A 395 11.46 -5.62 4.95
C ILE A 395 11.96 -5.72 3.49
N THR A 396 11.04 -5.59 2.52
CA THR A 396 11.37 -5.84 1.11
C THR A 396 12.36 -4.83 0.54
N PRO A 397 12.25 -3.50 0.76
CA PRO A 397 13.28 -2.58 0.24
C PRO A 397 14.68 -2.85 0.83
N LEU A 398 14.76 -3.29 2.08
CA LEU A 398 16.05 -3.68 2.70
C LEU A 398 16.64 -4.89 1.99
N ILE A 399 15.82 -5.93 1.74
CA ILE A 399 16.26 -7.14 1.03
C ILE A 399 16.70 -6.78 -0.40
N VAL A 400 15.90 -5.98 -1.12
CA VAL A 400 16.23 -5.57 -2.49
C VAL A 400 17.55 -4.79 -2.51
N SER A 401 17.73 -3.83 -1.61
CA SER A 401 18.94 -3.03 -1.54
C SER A 401 20.18 -3.90 -1.21
N ALA A 402 20.03 -4.91 -0.35
CA ALA A 402 21.10 -5.85 -0.01
C ALA A 402 21.45 -6.77 -1.19
N LEU A 403 20.45 -7.16 -2.01
CA LEU A 403 20.65 -8.01 -3.19
C LEU A 403 21.18 -7.23 -4.40
N THR A 404 21.04 -5.89 -4.41
CA THR A 404 21.43 -5.05 -5.56
C THR A 404 22.44 -3.97 -5.15
N PRO A 405 23.60 -4.34 -4.53
CA PRO A 405 24.56 -3.32 -4.08
C PRO A 405 25.13 -2.47 -5.21
N HIS A 406 25.30 -3.03 -6.40
CA HIS A 406 25.82 -2.32 -7.58
C HIS A 406 24.72 -1.94 -8.58
N GLY A 407 23.51 -2.50 -8.45
CA GLY A 407 22.40 -2.29 -9.36
C GLY A 407 22.56 -2.97 -10.72
N SER A 408 23.36 -4.05 -10.79
CA SER A 408 23.58 -4.78 -12.03
C SER A 408 22.39 -5.64 -12.43
N SER A 409 22.28 -5.95 -13.72
CA SER A 409 21.22 -6.82 -14.26
C SER A 409 21.20 -8.19 -13.58
N GLU A 410 22.38 -8.77 -13.30
CA GLU A 410 22.49 -10.07 -12.62
C GLU A 410 21.95 -10.01 -11.17
N GLU A 411 22.22 -8.91 -10.47
CA GLU A 411 21.68 -8.72 -9.11
C GLU A 411 20.16 -8.62 -9.14
N TRP A 412 19.60 -7.85 -10.07
CA TRP A 412 18.16 -7.71 -10.22
C TRP A 412 17.46 -9.01 -10.64
N LYS A 413 18.16 -9.87 -11.37
CA LYS A 413 17.71 -11.24 -11.68
C LYS A 413 17.34 -12.00 -10.39
N HIS A 414 18.20 -11.94 -9.38
CA HIS A 414 17.96 -12.61 -8.08
C HIS A 414 16.71 -12.03 -7.38
N VAL A 415 16.47 -10.72 -7.51
CA VAL A 415 15.27 -10.05 -6.95
C VAL A 415 14.00 -10.61 -7.61
N PHE A 416 13.98 -10.72 -8.95
CA PHE A 416 12.79 -11.23 -9.67
C PHE A 416 12.56 -12.73 -9.38
N ILE A 417 13.61 -13.52 -9.25
CA ILE A 417 13.50 -14.94 -8.84
C ILE A 417 12.89 -15.02 -7.42
N LEU A 418 13.40 -14.20 -6.50
CA LEU A 418 12.86 -14.12 -5.14
C LEU A 418 11.36 -13.74 -5.17
N PHE A 419 10.97 -12.75 -5.98
CA PHE A 419 9.57 -12.32 -6.10
C PHE A 419 8.69 -13.45 -6.64
N GLY A 420 9.17 -14.19 -7.65
CA GLY A 420 8.49 -15.37 -8.17
C GLY A 420 8.30 -16.45 -7.09
N ALA A 421 9.35 -16.73 -6.33
CA ALA A 421 9.31 -17.72 -5.23
C ALA A 421 8.33 -17.32 -4.14
N LEU A 422 8.26 -16.02 -3.77
CA LEU A 422 7.31 -15.52 -2.77
C LEU A 422 5.85 -15.64 -3.26
N TYR A 423 5.59 -15.44 -4.55
CA TYR A 423 4.25 -15.67 -5.11
C TYR A 423 3.87 -17.15 -5.06
N VAL A 424 4.81 -18.06 -5.39
CA VAL A 424 4.57 -19.51 -5.28
C VAL A 424 4.28 -19.89 -3.81
N LEU A 425 5.05 -19.35 -2.88
CA LEU A 425 4.85 -19.61 -1.43
C LEU A 425 3.48 -19.10 -0.95
N SER A 426 3.10 -17.89 -1.37
CA SER A 426 1.77 -17.32 -1.12
C SER A 426 0.66 -18.25 -1.64
N CYS A 427 0.84 -18.75 -2.87
CA CYS A 427 -0.10 -19.67 -3.51
C CYS A 427 -0.24 -20.98 -2.71
N LEU A 428 0.89 -21.61 -2.38
CA LEU A 428 0.91 -22.89 -1.66
C LEU A 428 0.19 -22.79 -0.31
N VAL A 429 0.48 -21.74 0.46
CA VAL A 429 -0.14 -21.52 1.78
C VAL A 429 -1.68 -21.39 1.65
N PHE A 430 -2.16 -20.60 0.67
CA PHE A 430 -3.60 -20.38 0.51
C PHE A 430 -4.31 -21.60 -0.06
N VAL A 431 -3.69 -22.30 -1.01
CA VAL A 431 -4.30 -23.50 -1.64
C VAL A 431 -4.40 -24.65 -0.62
N THR A 432 -3.38 -24.83 0.23
CA THR A 432 -3.38 -25.93 1.22
C THR A 432 -4.26 -25.62 2.43
N CYS A 433 -4.12 -24.46 3.05
CA CYS A 433 -4.75 -24.14 4.35
C CYS A 433 -5.91 -23.13 4.24
N GLY A 434 -6.08 -22.47 3.09
CA GLY A 434 -7.12 -21.45 2.90
C GLY A 434 -8.51 -22.03 2.77
N SER A 435 -9.49 -21.31 3.31
CA SER A 435 -10.91 -21.65 3.24
C SER A 435 -11.74 -20.37 3.12
N ALA A 436 -12.92 -20.47 2.49
CA ALA A 436 -13.95 -19.43 2.47
C ALA A 436 -15.23 -19.93 3.15
N GLN A 437 -15.14 -21.03 3.90
CA GLN A 437 -16.27 -21.54 4.70
C GLN A 437 -16.34 -20.81 6.02
N GLN A 438 -17.53 -20.34 6.37
CA GLN A 438 -17.76 -19.66 7.62
C GLN A 438 -17.40 -20.57 8.80
N GLN A 439 -16.56 -20.06 9.70
CA GLN A 439 -16.12 -20.80 10.88
C GLN A 439 -17.22 -20.86 11.93
N SER A 440 -17.28 -21.95 12.70
CA SER A 440 -18.28 -22.14 13.76
C SER A 440 -18.27 -21.01 14.79
N TRP A 441 -17.10 -20.42 15.04
CA TRP A 441 -16.95 -19.27 15.93
C TRP A 441 -17.15 -17.92 15.20
N GLY A 442 -17.31 -17.94 13.88
CA GLY A 442 -17.41 -16.75 13.04
C GLY A 442 -18.71 -15.96 13.17
N LYS A 443 -19.74 -16.58 13.78
CA LYS A 443 -20.98 -15.91 14.16
C LYS A 443 -20.93 -15.52 15.64
N ALA A 444 -21.30 -14.27 15.93
CA ALA A 444 -21.32 -13.77 17.29
C ALA A 444 -22.44 -14.43 18.10
N ILE A 445 -22.11 -15.00 19.23
CA ILE A 445 -23.09 -15.46 20.22
C ILE A 445 -23.57 -14.21 20.97
N LYS A 446 -24.85 -13.91 20.89
CA LYS A 446 -25.45 -12.80 21.63
C LYS A 446 -25.42 -13.12 23.13
N LYS A 447 -25.00 -12.16 23.96
CA LYS A 447 -24.94 -12.31 25.42
C LYS A 447 -26.29 -12.76 26.01
N ASP A 448 -27.39 -12.33 25.43
CA ASP A 448 -28.75 -12.69 25.87
C ASP A 448 -29.02 -14.22 25.69
N THR A 449 -28.48 -14.82 24.64
CA THR A 449 -28.60 -16.28 24.39
C THR A 449 -27.76 -17.08 25.41
N VAL A 450 -26.61 -16.54 25.83
CA VAL A 450 -25.74 -17.20 26.83
C VAL A 450 -26.43 -17.19 28.19
N SER A 451 -27.06 -16.09 28.60
CA SER A 451 -27.80 -16.01 29.87
C SER A 451 -29.00 -16.99 29.90
N VAL A 452 -29.72 -17.11 28.75
CA VAL A 452 -30.85 -18.07 28.63
C VAL A 452 -30.36 -19.51 28.68
N LEU A 453 -29.21 -19.85 28.05
CA LEU A 453 -28.64 -21.20 28.08
C LEU A 453 -28.17 -21.56 29.51
N ILE A 454 -27.58 -20.60 30.24
CA ILE A 454 -27.12 -20.82 31.62
C ILE A 454 -28.33 -20.92 32.55
N SER A 455 -29.35 -20.10 32.39
CA SER A 455 -30.57 -20.12 33.22
C SER A 455 -31.44 -21.35 32.93
N GLY A 456 -31.44 -21.85 31.70
CA GLY A 456 -32.18 -23.06 31.31
C GLY A 456 -31.57 -24.35 31.86
N SER A 457 -30.27 -24.33 32.22
CA SER A 457 -29.56 -25.46 32.80
C SER A 457 -29.80 -25.63 34.31
N SER A 458 -30.47 -24.65 34.96
CA SER A 458 -30.63 -24.63 36.41
C SER A 458 -32.07 -24.92 36.88
N LYS A 459 -32.94 -25.50 36.03
CA LYS A 459 -34.25 -25.96 36.51
C LYS A 459 -34.09 -27.30 37.18
N PRO A 460 -34.29 -27.43 38.51
CA PRO A 460 -34.33 -28.71 39.14
C PRO A 460 -35.59 -29.47 38.72
N ARG A 461 -35.42 -30.70 38.34
CA ARG A 461 -36.52 -31.65 38.21
C ARG A 461 -37.15 -31.84 39.60
N ASN A 462 -38.20 -31.12 39.89
CA ASN A 462 -39.09 -31.51 40.97
C ASN A 462 -40.31 -32.16 40.35
N ASN A 463 -40.25 -33.47 40.27
CA ASN A 463 -41.45 -34.29 40.22
C ASN A 463 -41.36 -35.26 41.40
N PHE A 464 -42.30 -35.11 42.28
CA PHE A 464 -43.03 -36.28 42.87
C PHE A 464 -43.92 -35.77 43.97
N ALA A 465 -45.20 -35.80 43.76
CA ALA A 465 -46.25 -36.45 44.54
C ALA A 465 -47.58 -36.28 43.83
#